data_5b4dd4b1009e8f84e3ca20d96032b28e
#
_entry.id   5b4dd4b1009e8f84e3ca20d96032b28e
#
_cell.length_a   1.000
_cell.length_b   1.000
_cell.length_c   1.000
_cell.angle_alpha   90.00
_cell.angle_beta   90.00
_cell.angle_gamma   90.00
#
_symmetry.space_group_name_H-M   'P 1'
#
loop_
_entity.id
_entity.type
_entity.pdbx_description
1 polymer ?
#
loop_
_entity_poly.entity_id
_entity_poly.type
_entity_poly.pdbx_seq_one_letter_code
_entity_poly.pdbx_strand_id
1 'polypeptide(L)'
;MNTKEKLRSRIEAIQAIYDIKNLKFKYLNACDSKKPSDILGCFDSKKVYIDFEDFGVFSSAQDMVKKYKVYSCHPHLIEQHSGKNQIIKLLSDNEASGFWSLSYTLIDTLKNFSLNITGTYEDLYILDDHKNWLIKKTIFKKRSSLYKSLSSMHCSHSRIARSLSTK
;
A
#
# COMPACT_ATOMS: atom_id res chain seq x y z
N MET A 1 26.05 -10.06 26.60
CA MET A 1 24.86 -9.17 26.56
C MET A 1 24.05 -9.38 27.80
N ASN A 2 23.85 -8.35 28.61
CA ASN A 2 23.10 -8.47 29.88
C ASN A 2 21.58 -8.53 29.60
N THR A 3 20.78 -8.88 30.60
CA THR A 3 19.33 -9.04 30.48
C THR A 3 18.65 -7.76 29.99
N LYS A 4 19.12 -6.59 30.42
CA LYS A 4 18.57 -5.27 30.04
C LYS A 4 18.83 -4.96 28.58
N GLU A 5 20.00 -5.25 28.07
CA GLU A 5 20.36 -5.07 26.65
C GLU A 5 19.54 -6.01 25.77
N LYS A 6 19.36 -7.26 26.18
CA LYS A 6 18.51 -8.22 25.45
C LYS A 6 17.05 -7.78 25.39
N LEU A 7 16.53 -7.24 26.47
CA LEU A 7 15.16 -6.71 26.50
C LEU A 7 15.00 -5.51 25.58
N ARG A 8 15.95 -4.56 25.63
CA ARG A 8 15.97 -3.38 24.77
C ARG A 8 15.97 -3.77 23.30
N SER A 9 16.86 -4.66 22.87
CA SER A 9 16.92 -5.15 21.49
C SER A 9 15.62 -5.80 21.03
N ARG A 10 14.95 -6.55 21.91
CA ARG A 10 13.62 -7.13 21.58
C ARG A 10 12.54 -6.07 21.41
N ILE A 11 12.53 -5.02 22.25
CA ILE A 11 11.58 -3.90 22.13
C ILE A 11 11.82 -3.16 20.80
N GLU A 12 13.07 -2.86 20.46
CA GLU A 12 13.43 -2.20 19.21
C GLU A 12 12.98 -3.03 17.98
N ALA A 13 13.16 -4.34 18.02
CA ALA A 13 12.69 -5.23 16.96
C ALA A 13 11.15 -5.25 16.83
N ILE A 14 10.42 -5.28 17.93
CA ILE A 14 8.95 -5.21 17.92
C ILE A 14 8.47 -3.86 17.37
N GLN A 15 9.10 -2.77 17.78
CA GLN A 15 8.79 -1.44 17.30
C GLN A 15 9.01 -1.34 15.78
N ALA A 16 10.14 -1.82 15.27
CA ALA A 16 10.44 -1.84 13.84
C ALA A 16 9.37 -2.61 13.03
N ILE A 17 8.96 -3.78 13.50
CA ILE A 17 7.89 -4.56 12.87
C ILE A 17 6.56 -3.79 12.87
N TYR A 18 6.23 -3.13 13.99
CA TYR A 18 5.02 -2.32 14.10
C TYR A 18 5.03 -1.13 13.13
N ASP A 19 6.16 -0.43 13.04
CA ASP A 19 6.33 0.73 12.16
C ASP A 19 6.23 0.33 10.67
N ILE A 20 6.81 -0.80 10.29
CA ILE A 20 6.69 -1.36 8.93
C ILE A 20 5.24 -1.72 8.61
N LYS A 21 4.50 -2.29 9.55
CA LYS A 21 3.06 -2.55 9.38
C LYS A 21 2.28 -1.25 9.15
N ASN A 22 2.54 -0.24 9.94
CA ASN A 22 1.89 1.07 9.80
C ASN A 22 2.24 1.73 8.47
N LEU A 23 3.50 1.64 8.01
CA LEU A 23 3.91 2.11 6.69
C LEU A 23 3.12 1.44 5.57
N LYS A 24 2.99 0.10 5.60
CA LYS A 24 2.20 -0.61 4.57
C LYS A 24 0.73 -0.21 4.59
N PHE A 25 0.13 -0.09 5.76
CA PHE A 25 -1.26 0.36 5.89
C PHE A 25 -1.44 1.82 5.45
N LYS A 26 -0.49 2.70 5.78
CA LYS A 26 -0.46 4.08 5.27
C LYS A 26 -0.45 4.11 3.74
N TYR A 27 0.40 3.29 3.11
CA TYR A 27 0.49 3.18 1.67
C TYR A 27 -0.87 2.72 1.06
N LEU A 28 -1.45 1.63 1.54
CA LEU A 28 -2.72 1.10 1.03
C LEU A 28 -3.88 2.10 1.23
N ASN A 29 -3.98 2.71 2.41
CA ASN A 29 -4.99 3.73 2.70
C ASN A 29 -4.80 5.00 1.85
N ALA A 30 -3.57 5.38 1.52
CA ALA A 30 -3.28 6.50 0.64
C ALA A 30 -3.73 6.22 -0.80
N CYS A 31 -3.62 4.97 -1.26
CA CYS A 31 -4.19 4.53 -2.54
C CYS A 31 -5.72 4.65 -2.51
N ASP A 32 -6.40 4.08 -1.51
CA ASP A 32 -7.86 4.13 -1.42
C ASP A 32 -8.40 5.57 -1.29
N SER A 33 -7.67 6.41 -0.57
CA SER A 33 -8.02 7.82 -0.36
C SER A 33 -7.60 8.75 -1.50
N LYS A 34 -6.95 8.22 -2.55
CA LYS A 34 -6.46 8.97 -3.72
C LYS A 34 -5.56 10.15 -3.33
N LYS A 35 -4.56 9.86 -2.50
CA LYS A 35 -3.58 10.83 -1.99
C LYS A 35 -2.18 10.56 -2.55
N PRO A 36 -1.88 11.03 -3.78
CA PRO A 36 -0.62 10.75 -4.46
C PRO A 36 0.64 11.18 -3.69
N SER A 37 0.58 12.28 -2.94
CA SER A 37 1.69 12.75 -2.10
C SER A 37 1.98 11.79 -0.96
N ASP A 38 0.93 11.24 -0.33
CA ASP A 38 1.08 10.30 0.78
C ASP A 38 1.60 8.96 0.28
N ILE A 39 1.16 8.53 -0.93
CA ILE A 39 1.72 7.35 -1.61
C ILE A 39 3.22 7.54 -1.83
N LEU A 40 3.62 8.68 -2.42
CA LEU A 40 5.02 8.98 -2.71
C LEU A 40 5.89 8.97 -1.45
N GLY A 41 5.38 9.52 -0.34
CA GLY A 41 6.05 9.56 0.95
C GLY A 41 6.24 8.21 1.64
N CYS A 42 5.70 7.12 1.08
CA CYS A 42 5.94 5.76 1.60
C CYS A 42 7.18 5.09 0.98
N PHE A 43 7.76 5.65 -0.08
CA PHE A 43 8.84 5.05 -0.83
C PHE A 43 10.19 5.74 -0.59
N ASP A 44 11.27 4.97 -0.73
CA ASP A 44 12.63 5.55 -0.75
C ASP A 44 12.76 6.52 -1.93
N SER A 45 13.19 7.75 -1.66
CA SER A 45 13.38 8.78 -2.68
C SER A 45 14.62 8.59 -3.55
N LYS A 46 15.59 7.78 -3.09
CA LYS A 46 16.88 7.60 -3.76
C LYS A 46 16.81 6.50 -4.83
N LYS A 47 16.23 5.35 -4.49
CA LYS A 47 16.17 4.20 -5.42
C LYS A 47 15.08 3.22 -4.99
N VAL A 48 14.12 2.97 -5.88
CA VAL A 48 13.07 1.97 -5.68
C VAL A 48 13.01 0.99 -6.84
N TYR A 49 12.47 -0.19 -6.57
CA TYR A 49 12.01 -1.12 -7.58
C TYR A 49 10.56 -1.49 -7.28
N ILE A 50 9.68 -1.20 -8.21
CA ILE A 50 8.23 -1.41 -8.09
C ILE A 50 7.80 -2.25 -9.28
N ASP A 51 7.22 -3.41 -9.03
CA ASP A 51 6.67 -4.30 -10.05
C ASP A 51 5.23 -4.65 -9.68
N PHE A 52 4.30 -4.13 -10.45
CA PHE A 52 2.86 -4.36 -10.27
C PHE A 52 2.26 -5.08 -11.49
N GLU A 53 3.03 -6.01 -12.08
CA GLU A 53 2.61 -6.80 -13.25
C GLU A 53 2.00 -5.91 -14.36
N ASP A 54 0.72 -6.14 -14.68
CA ASP A 54 0.00 -5.42 -15.76
C ASP A 54 -0.04 -3.89 -15.54
N PHE A 55 0.04 -3.44 -14.28
CA PHE A 55 0.09 -2.00 -14.02
C PHE A 55 1.44 -1.40 -14.39
N GLY A 56 2.51 -2.18 -14.35
CA GLY A 56 3.83 -1.81 -14.85
C GLY A 56 4.96 -1.99 -13.86
N VAL A 57 6.16 -1.82 -14.39
CA VAL A 57 7.43 -1.86 -13.64
C VAL A 57 8.03 -0.47 -13.61
N PHE A 58 8.48 -0.02 -12.44
CA PHE A 58 9.00 1.33 -12.24
C PHE A 58 10.30 1.30 -11.42
N SER A 59 11.26 2.12 -11.82
CA SER A 59 12.49 2.40 -11.07
C SER A 59 12.41 3.70 -10.25
N SER A 60 11.25 4.37 -10.29
CA SER A 60 10.95 5.63 -9.62
C SER A 60 9.54 5.60 -9.06
N ALA A 61 9.38 5.99 -7.80
CA ALA A 61 8.06 6.15 -7.19
C ALA A 61 7.26 7.29 -7.85
N GLN A 62 7.95 8.31 -8.35
CA GLN A 62 7.34 9.44 -9.05
C GLN A 62 6.63 8.97 -10.33
N ASP A 63 7.25 8.09 -11.12
CA ASP A 63 6.66 7.59 -12.37
C ASP A 63 5.50 6.65 -12.10
N MET A 64 5.61 5.81 -11.08
CA MET A 64 4.49 5.00 -10.62
C MET A 64 3.31 5.88 -10.19
N VAL A 65 3.55 6.92 -9.39
CA VAL A 65 2.51 7.85 -8.93
C VAL A 65 1.92 8.67 -10.06
N LYS A 66 2.69 9.06 -11.09
CA LYS A 66 2.16 9.70 -12.30
C LYS A 66 1.15 8.78 -13.01
N LYS A 67 1.51 7.51 -13.20
CA LYS A 67 0.60 6.51 -13.80
C LYS A 67 -0.63 6.30 -12.92
N TYR A 68 -0.44 6.17 -11.61
CA TYR A 68 -1.53 6.03 -10.65
C TYR A 68 -2.54 7.19 -10.74
N LYS A 69 -2.07 8.45 -10.85
CA LYS A 69 -2.95 9.61 -11.02
C LYS A 69 -3.86 9.50 -12.24
N VAL A 70 -3.30 9.02 -13.35
CA VAL A 70 -4.04 8.90 -14.63
C VAL A 70 -5.09 7.80 -14.57
N TYR A 71 -4.79 6.68 -13.90
CA TYR A 71 -5.65 5.50 -13.94
C TYR A 71 -6.60 5.35 -12.75
N SER A 72 -6.21 5.86 -11.58
CA SER A 72 -6.93 5.60 -10.32
C SER A 72 -7.53 6.84 -9.66
N CYS A 73 -7.00 8.06 -9.92
CA CYS A 73 -7.48 9.26 -9.24
C CYS A 73 -8.75 9.84 -9.88
N HIS A 74 -9.79 9.04 -10.03
CA HIS A 74 -11.08 9.44 -10.58
C HIS A 74 -12.21 9.25 -9.55
N PRO A 75 -13.17 10.18 -9.44
CA PRO A 75 -14.28 10.08 -8.47
C PRO A 75 -15.18 8.86 -8.66
N HIS A 76 -15.28 8.33 -9.90
CA HIS A 76 -16.11 7.17 -10.23
C HIS A 76 -15.45 5.83 -9.90
N LEU A 77 -14.15 5.83 -9.58
CA LEU A 77 -13.42 4.63 -9.18
C LEU A 77 -13.37 4.56 -7.65
N ILE A 78 -13.97 3.52 -7.10
CA ILE A 78 -13.94 3.24 -5.67
C ILE A 78 -13.02 2.05 -5.47
N GLU A 79 -11.91 2.27 -4.77
CA GLU A 79 -10.88 1.27 -4.53
C GLU A 79 -10.80 0.94 -3.06
N GLN A 80 -10.55 -0.33 -2.76
CA GLN A 80 -10.30 -0.80 -1.41
C GLN A 80 -9.19 -1.85 -1.42
N HIS A 81 -8.09 -1.54 -0.73
CA HIS A 81 -6.98 -2.45 -0.52
C HIS A 81 -7.00 -3.01 0.91
N SER A 82 -6.94 -4.32 1.04
CA SER A 82 -6.85 -5.01 2.34
C SER A 82 -5.60 -5.88 2.38
N GLY A 83 -4.55 -5.37 3.02
CA GLY A 83 -3.32 -6.11 3.31
C GLY A 83 -3.51 -6.96 4.57
N LYS A 84 -3.16 -8.26 4.50
CA LYS A 84 -3.34 -9.22 5.59
C LYS A 84 -2.28 -10.33 5.56
N ASN A 85 -2.28 -11.17 6.60
CA ASN A 85 -1.40 -12.35 6.72
C ASN A 85 0.09 -11.99 6.55
N GLN A 86 0.49 -10.86 7.12
CA GLN A 86 1.86 -10.37 6.97
C GLN A 86 2.88 -11.25 7.70
N ILE A 87 4.01 -11.43 7.04
CA ILE A 87 5.24 -12.00 7.63
C ILE A 87 6.34 -10.96 7.42
N ILE A 88 6.83 -10.37 8.50
CA ILE A 88 7.89 -9.36 8.47
C ILE A 88 9.12 -9.95 9.15
N LYS A 89 10.28 -9.86 8.49
CA LYS A 89 11.56 -10.32 9.01
C LYS A 89 12.57 -9.18 8.96
N LEU A 90 13.14 -8.82 10.09
CA LEU A 90 14.29 -7.92 10.13
C LEU A 90 15.50 -8.67 9.57
N LEU A 91 16.16 -8.06 8.60
CA LEU A 91 17.36 -8.59 7.95
C LEU A 91 18.62 -8.00 8.59
N SER A 92 18.51 -6.76 9.08
CA SER A 92 19.53 -6.04 9.84
C SER A 92 18.85 -4.95 10.67
N ASP A 93 19.63 -4.07 11.30
CA ASP A 93 19.09 -2.92 12.07
C ASP A 93 18.37 -1.89 11.18
N ASN A 94 18.63 -1.89 9.87
CA ASN A 94 18.10 -0.91 8.91
C ASN A 94 17.46 -1.52 7.65
N GLU A 95 17.31 -2.82 7.57
CA GLU A 95 16.63 -3.50 6.47
C GLU A 95 15.67 -4.58 6.99
N ALA A 96 14.52 -4.70 6.30
CA ALA A 96 13.53 -5.72 6.58
C ALA A 96 12.85 -6.20 5.31
N SER A 97 12.43 -7.47 5.29
CA SER A 97 11.55 -8.01 4.27
C SER A 97 10.13 -8.17 4.80
N GLY A 98 9.16 -8.05 3.89
CA GLY A 98 7.76 -8.28 4.21
C GLY A 98 7.05 -9.07 3.12
N PHE A 99 6.23 -10.00 3.56
CA PHE A 99 5.28 -10.71 2.71
C PHE A 99 3.86 -10.37 3.16
N TRP A 100 2.96 -10.10 2.19
CA TRP A 100 1.58 -9.72 2.47
C TRP A 100 0.64 -10.44 1.51
N SER A 101 -0.50 -10.87 2.01
CA SER A 101 -1.63 -11.18 1.15
C SER A 101 -2.44 -9.90 0.88
N LEU A 102 -2.90 -9.74 -0.35
CA LEU A 102 -3.79 -8.64 -0.76
C LEU A 102 -5.16 -9.19 -1.14
N SER A 103 -6.19 -8.50 -0.67
CA SER A 103 -7.51 -8.48 -1.31
C SER A 103 -7.77 -7.05 -1.78
N TYR A 104 -8.07 -6.89 -3.05
CA TYR A 104 -8.36 -5.61 -3.68
C TYR A 104 -9.73 -5.66 -4.34
N THR A 105 -10.51 -4.61 -4.13
CA THR A 105 -11.79 -4.41 -4.81
C THR A 105 -11.78 -3.05 -5.50
N LEU A 106 -12.14 -3.04 -6.77
CA LEU A 106 -12.44 -1.85 -7.55
C LEU A 106 -13.91 -1.87 -7.95
N ILE A 107 -14.60 -0.75 -7.77
CA ILE A 107 -15.92 -0.50 -8.35
C ILE A 107 -15.78 0.69 -9.30
N ASP A 108 -16.13 0.48 -10.58
CA ASP A 108 -16.26 1.55 -11.57
C ASP A 108 -17.76 1.87 -11.74
N THR A 109 -18.16 3.01 -11.21
CA THR A 109 -19.58 3.43 -11.23
C THR A 109 -20.03 3.99 -12.57
N LEU A 110 -19.11 4.40 -13.45
CA LEU A 110 -19.43 4.82 -14.81
C LEU A 110 -19.61 3.63 -15.74
N LYS A 111 -18.72 2.65 -15.64
CA LYS A 111 -18.77 1.45 -16.48
C LYS A 111 -19.63 0.33 -15.88
N ASN A 112 -20.18 0.54 -14.69
CA ASN A 112 -21.03 -0.40 -13.98
C ASN A 112 -20.42 -1.81 -13.82
N PHE A 113 -19.22 -1.88 -13.28
CA PHE A 113 -18.59 -3.15 -12.94
C PHE A 113 -17.85 -3.11 -11.60
N SER A 114 -17.59 -4.29 -11.07
CA SER A 114 -16.61 -4.49 -10.00
C SER A 114 -15.55 -5.48 -10.43
N LEU A 115 -14.34 -5.26 -9.94
CA LEU A 115 -13.18 -6.12 -10.11
C LEU A 115 -12.64 -6.48 -8.73
N ASN A 116 -12.52 -7.78 -8.45
CA ASN A 116 -11.89 -8.26 -7.24
C ASN A 116 -10.59 -8.96 -7.61
N ILE A 117 -9.49 -8.56 -7.00
CA ILE A 117 -8.18 -9.14 -7.22
C ILE A 117 -7.67 -9.72 -5.90
N THR A 118 -7.10 -10.90 -5.92
CA THR A 118 -6.28 -11.41 -4.84
C THR A 118 -4.85 -11.59 -5.31
N GLY A 119 -3.91 -11.39 -4.42
CA GLY A 119 -2.50 -11.52 -4.74
C GLY A 119 -1.61 -11.44 -3.51
N THR A 120 -0.33 -11.29 -3.76
CA THR A 120 0.68 -11.17 -2.71
C THR A 120 1.65 -10.04 -3.03
N TYR A 121 2.14 -9.38 -1.98
CA TYR A 121 3.29 -8.48 -2.07
C TYR A 121 4.53 -9.13 -1.47
N GLU A 122 5.65 -8.95 -2.14
CA GLU A 122 6.99 -9.19 -1.62
C GLU A 122 7.70 -7.84 -1.53
N ASP A 123 7.91 -7.37 -0.30
CA ASP A 123 8.44 -6.03 -0.03
C ASP A 123 9.84 -6.12 0.59
N LEU A 124 10.68 -5.11 0.29
CA LEU A 124 11.90 -4.79 1.01
C LEU A 124 11.77 -3.37 1.58
N TYR A 125 12.07 -3.23 2.84
CA TYR A 125 12.02 -1.97 3.57
C TYR A 125 13.41 -1.54 4.00
N ILE A 126 13.63 -0.24 4.06
CA ILE A 126 14.85 0.37 4.61
C ILE A 126 14.49 1.41 5.67
N LEU A 127 15.38 1.57 6.64
CA LEU A 127 15.34 2.64 7.62
C LEU A 127 16.19 3.80 7.09
N ASP A 128 15.59 4.99 6.92
CA ASP A 128 16.31 6.17 6.46
C ASP A 128 17.14 6.83 7.58
N ASP A 129 17.89 7.88 7.23
CA ASP A 129 18.73 8.61 8.17
C ASP A 129 17.91 9.34 9.26
N HIS A 130 16.61 9.57 9.02
CA HIS A 130 15.66 10.17 9.96
C HIS A 130 14.90 9.14 10.81
N LYS A 131 15.30 7.86 10.73
CA LYS A 131 14.67 6.74 11.43
C LYS A 131 13.23 6.44 10.99
N ASN A 132 12.90 6.71 9.74
CA ASN A 132 11.63 6.31 9.13
C ASN A 132 11.84 5.07 8.27
N TRP A 133 10.97 4.08 8.43
CA TRP A 133 10.91 2.96 7.49
C TRP A 133 10.27 3.40 6.18
N LEU A 134 10.86 2.98 5.05
CA LEU A 134 10.41 3.28 3.68
C LEU A 134 10.41 2.01 2.84
N ILE A 135 9.54 1.97 1.83
CA ILE A 135 9.49 0.90 0.85
C ILE A 135 10.61 1.12 -0.18
N LYS A 136 11.58 0.22 -0.24
CA LYS A 136 12.67 0.21 -1.22
C LYS A 136 12.36 -0.66 -2.43
N LYS A 137 11.63 -1.75 -2.20
CA LYS A 137 11.19 -2.68 -3.25
C LYS A 137 9.80 -3.18 -2.93
N THR A 138 8.93 -3.28 -3.93
CA THR A 138 7.63 -3.94 -3.82
C THR A 138 7.32 -4.68 -5.11
N ILE A 139 6.98 -5.94 -4.99
CA ILE A 139 6.56 -6.79 -6.11
C ILE A 139 5.17 -7.32 -5.77
N PHE A 140 4.20 -7.00 -6.60
CA PHE A 140 2.87 -7.59 -6.52
C PHE A 140 2.76 -8.76 -7.50
N LYS A 141 2.21 -9.87 -7.02
CA LYS A 141 1.89 -11.04 -7.84
C LYS A 141 0.40 -11.34 -7.72
N LYS A 142 -0.30 -11.18 -8.82
CA LYS A 142 -1.72 -11.48 -8.92
C LYS A 142 -1.95 -13.01 -8.82
N ARG A 143 -2.87 -13.42 -7.98
CA ARG A 143 -3.27 -14.82 -7.84
C ARG A 143 -4.58 -15.10 -8.55
N SER A 144 -5.54 -14.19 -8.45
CA SER A 144 -6.83 -14.30 -9.12
C SER A 144 -7.41 -12.93 -9.41
N SER A 145 -8.28 -12.86 -10.43
CA SER A 145 -9.13 -11.72 -10.69
C SER A 145 -10.53 -12.20 -11.04
N LEU A 146 -11.54 -11.52 -10.48
CA LEU A 146 -12.95 -11.76 -10.75
C LEU A 146 -13.60 -10.46 -11.18
N TYR A 147 -14.11 -10.43 -12.39
CA TYR A 147 -14.88 -9.33 -12.94
C TYR A 147 -16.37 -9.62 -12.80
N LYS A 148 -17.16 -8.61 -12.39
CA LYS A 148 -18.60 -8.71 -12.25
C LYS A 148 -19.27 -7.46 -12.79
N SER A 149 -20.20 -7.64 -13.75
CA SER A 149 -21.08 -6.54 -14.20
C SER A 149 -22.09 -6.17 -13.10
N LEU A 150 -22.33 -4.88 -12.91
CA LEU A 150 -23.29 -4.34 -11.92
C LEU A 150 -24.61 -3.89 -12.57
N SER A 151 -24.83 -4.20 -13.84
CA SER A 151 -26.01 -3.77 -14.62
C SER A 151 -27.36 -4.20 -14.04
N SER A 152 -27.37 -5.10 -13.05
CA SER A 152 -28.57 -5.57 -12.32
C SER A 152 -28.53 -5.28 -10.83
N MET A 153 -27.54 -4.51 -10.33
CA MET A 153 -27.38 -4.21 -8.91
C MET A 153 -27.46 -2.69 -8.64
N HIS A 154 -28.27 -2.28 -7.66
CA HIS A 154 -28.25 -0.93 -7.13
C HIS A 154 -26.98 -0.75 -6.29
N CYS A 155 -26.03 0.05 -6.76
CA CYS A 155 -24.90 0.51 -5.95
C CYS A 155 -25.32 1.79 -5.21
N SER A 156 -25.63 1.71 -3.93
CA SER A 156 -25.87 2.89 -3.11
C SER A 156 -24.54 3.54 -2.72
N HIS A 157 -24.38 4.80 -3.09
CA HIS A 157 -23.19 5.60 -2.78
C HIS A 157 -23.50 6.50 -1.58
N SER A 158 -22.94 6.23 -0.41
CA SER A 158 -22.92 7.22 0.66
C SER A 158 -21.84 8.26 0.36
N ARG A 159 -22.22 9.42 -0.19
CA ARG A 159 -21.34 10.58 -0.19
C ARG A 159 -21.17 11.04 1.25
N ILE A 160 -20.01 10.82 1.83
CA ILE A 160 -19.59 11.58 3.00
C ILE A 160 -19.41 13.01 2.50
N ALA A 161 -20.44 13.83 2.70
CA ALA A 161 -20.36 15.26 2.45
C ALA A 161 -19.26 15.81 3.36
N ARG A 162 -18.13 16.22 2.78
CA ARG A 162 -17.16 17.04 3.49
C ARG A 162 -17.78 18.43 3.67
N SER A 163 -18.47 18.64 4.77
CA SER A 163 -18.68 19.98 5.29
C SER A 163 -17.39 20.41 5.98
N LEU A 164 -16.46 20.93 5.22
CA LEU A 164 -15.46 21.82 5.78
C LEU A 164 -16.11 23.20 5.82
N SER A 165 -16.79 23.48 6.94
CA SER A 165 -17.17 24.84 7.29
C SER A 165 -15.89 25.65 7.51
N THR A 166 -15.69 26.62 6.65
CA THR A 166 -14.91 27.83 6.90
C THR A 166 -15.40 28.50 8.18
N LYS A 167 -14.50 28.61 9.17
CA LYS A 167 -14.42 29.75 10.08
C LYS A 167 -12.97 29.95 10.48
#